data_15f61acdd889a2803455a1fe57c20144
#
_entry.id   15f61acdd889a2803455a1fe57c20144
#
_cell.length_a   1.000
_cell.length_b   1.000
_cell.length_c   1.000
_cell.angle_alpha   90.00
_cell.angle_beta   90.00
_cell.angle_gamma   90.00
#
_symmetry.space_group_name_H-M   'P 1'
#
loop_
_entity.id
_entity.type
_entity.pdbx_description
1 polymer ?
#
loop_
_entity_poly.entity_id
_entity_poly.type
_entity_poly.pdbx_seq_one_letter_code
_entity_poly.pdbx_strand_id
1 'polypeptide(L)'
;MLFRSFPLNFTTFSQFFVSAAEKNGIFIPNETQMQQFYRFTEHLLEVNAHTNLTAIREPIDIIDKHYIDSLLAMHLISKDARVLDLGCGPGFPSIPLAIMRPDLEITALDSTSKKIDFVQKSAEILQLPNLKAVSGRAEDIKLRKTLGKYDIVISRAVARLNILCELCLPYLKIGGNLVALKGAKHEEEALEATSAINVLGGKVIKIEQKELVTAQNQAETRGIVAIKLQKESPAQYPRAYAAILKKPL
;
A
#
# COMPACT_ATOMS: atom_id res chain seq x y z
N MET A 1 12.94 -5.10 -32.32
CA MET A 1 12.94 -6.42 -31.67
C MET A 1 11.63 -6.55 -30.93
N LEU A 2 10.67 -7.27 -31.50
CA LEU A 2 9.33 -7.44 -30.92
C LEU A 2 9.46 -8.35 -29.68
N PHE A 3 9.30 -7.79 -28.48
CA PHE A 3 9.10 -8.59 -27.28
C PHE A 3 7.79 -9.35 -27.45
N ARG A 4 7.87 -10.62 -27.82
CA ARG A 4 6.77 -11.56 -27.67
C ARG A 4 6.59 -11.73 -26.14
N SER A 5 5.58 -11.07 -25.60
CA SER A 5 5.09 -11.42 -24.27
C SER A 5 4.73 -12.91 -24.31
N PHE A 6 5.48 -13.74 -23.58
CA PHE A 6 5.05 -15.12 -23.33
C PHE A 6 3.65 -15.03 -22.71
N PRO A 7 2.65 -15.76 -23.23
CA PRO A 7 1.36 -15.80 -22.57
C PRO A 7 1.59 -16.40 -21.17
N LEU A 8 1.45 -15.56 -20.14
CA LEU A 8 1.58 -15.99 -18.76
C LEU A 8 0.39 -16.90 -18.46
N ASN A 9 0.59 -18.21 -18.46
CA ASN A 9 -0.44 -19.13 -18.02
C ASN A 9 -0.45 -19.23 -16.49
N PHE A 10 -1.57 -19.65 -15.94
CA PHE A 10 -1.78 -19.75 -14.48
C PHE A 10 -0.72 -20.61 -13.78
N THR A 11 -0.33 -21.73 -14.37
CA THR A 11 0.67 -22.64 -13.78
C THR A 11 2.03 -21.93 -13.61
N THR A 12 2.50 -21.29 -14.67
CA THR A 12 3.78 -20.55 -14.65
C THR A 12 3.70 -19.37 -13.66
N PHE A 13 2.61 -18.61 -13.66
CA PHE A 13 2.38 -17.54 -12.71
C PHE A 13 2.48 -18.03 -11.27
N SER A 14 1.78 -19.13 -10.96
CA SER A 14 1.76 -19.71 -9.62
C SER A 14 3.16 -20.16 -9.16
N GLN A 15 3.94 -20.78 -10.06
CA GLN A 15 5.32 -21.18 -9.75
C GLN A 15 6.21 -19.97 -9.41
N PHE A 16 6.14 -18.89 -10.17
CA PHE A 16 6.88 -17.66 -9.88
C PHE A 16 6.41 -17.02 -8.57
N PHE A 17 5.10 -16.96 -8.35
CA PHE A 17 4.57 -16.38 -7.11
C PHE A 17 5.01 -17.17 -5.88
N VAL A 18 4.90 -18.51 -5.90
CA VAL A 18 5.34 -19.38 -4.80
C VAL A 18 6.82 -19.16 -4.52
N SER A 19 7.67 -19.21 -5.55
CA SER A 19 9.10 -18.98 -5.40
C SER A 19 9.42 -17.60 -4.80
N ALA A 20 8.73 -16.55 -5.25
CA ALA A 20 8.90 -15.21 -4.71
C ALA A 20 8.41 -15.10 -3.25
N ALA A 21 7.28 -15.72 -2.92
CA ALA A 21 6.73 -15.74 -1.57
C ALA A 21 7.68 -16.45 -0.59
N GLU A 22 8.21 -17.62 -0.95
CA GLU A 22 9.16 -18.38 -0.13
C GLU A 22 10.44 -17.59 0.14
N LYS A 23 11.05 -17.00 -0.89
CA LYS A 23 12.27 -16.18 -0.76
C LYS A 23 12.10 -15.00 0.18
N ASN A 24 10.89 -14.47 0.28
CA ASN A 24 10.58 -13.27 1.08
C ASN A 24 9.84 -13.57 2.39
N GLY A 25 9.65 -14.85 2.74
CA GLY A 25 8.94 -15.27 3.96
C GLY A 25 7.47 -14.85 4.00
N ILE A 26 6.84 -14.76 2.83
CA ILE A 26 5.41 -14.45 2.69
C ILE A 26 4.62 -15.76 2.66
N PHE A 27 3.45 -15.78 3.32
CA PHE A 27 2.55 -16.91 3.25
C PHE A 27 2.12 -17.20 1.80
N ILE A 28 2.20 -18.47 1.41
CA ILE A 28 1.77 -18.90 0.09
C ILE A 28 0.26 -18.77 -0.01
N PRO A 29 -0.27 -18.07 -1.04
CA PRO A 29 -1.69 -17.97 -1.27
C PRO A 29 -2.32 -19.35 -1.47
N ASN A 30 -3.53 -19.57 -0.95
CA ASN A 30 -4.32 -20.74 -1.33
C ASN A 30 -4.76 -20.65 -2.80
N GLU A 31 -5.38 -21.70 -3.33
CA GLU A 31 -5.76 -21.78 -4.75
C GLU A 31 -6.68 -20.61 -5.17
N THR A 32 -7.69 -20.28 -4.38
CA THR A 32 -8.61 -19.17 -4.66
C THR A 32 -7.87 -17.82 -4.69
N GLN A 33 -7.00 -17.56 -3.70
CA GLN A 33 -6.19 -16.36 -3.62
C GLN A 33 -5.20 -16.27 -4.80
N MET A 34 -4.59 -17.40 -5.19
CA MET A 34 -3.69 -17.46 -6.33
C MET A 34 -4.42 -17.15 -7.64
N GLN A 35 -5.65 -17.67 -7.82
CA GLN A 35 -6.51 -17.32 -8.95
C GLN A 35 -6.87 -15.82 -8.95
N GLN A 36 -7.12 -15.23 -7.78
CA GLN A 36 -7.39 -13.80 -7.66
C GLN A 36 -6.17 -12.96 -8.08
N PHE A 37 -4.96 -13.31 -7.64
CA PHE A 37 -3.73 -12.62 -8.08
C PHE A 37 -3.50 -12.76 -9.58
N TYR A 38 -3.72 -13.93 -10.14
CA TYR A 38 -3.56 -14.16 -11.57
C TYR A 38 -4.55 -13.29 -12.38
N ARG A 39 -5.84 -13.34 -12.05
CA ARG A 39 -6.88 -12.51 -12.70
C ARG A 39 -6.63 -11.01 -12.53
N PHE A 40 -6.12 -10.61 -11.36
CA PHE A 40 -5.74 -9.21 -11.16
C PHE A 40 -4.59 -8.79 -12.06
N THR A 41 -3.59 -9.67 -12.28
CA THR A 41 -2.48 -9.40 -13.20
C THR A 41 -2.98 -9.23 -14.63
N GLU A 42 -3.86 -10.12 -15.11
CA GLU A 42 -4.45 -10.02 -16.45
C GLU A 42 -5.20 -8.69 -16.60
N HIS A 43 -6.09 -8.37 -15.65
CA HIS A 43 -6.86 -7.13 -15.67
C HIS A 43 -5.98 -5.87 -15.59
N LEU A 44 -4.95 -5.89 -14.74
CA LEU A 44 -4.00 -4.78 -14.63
C LEU A 44 -3.24 -4.55 -15.95
N LEU A 45 -2.74 -5.60 -16.58
CA LEU A 45 -2.00 -5.49 -17.84
C LEU A 45 -2.88 -5.01 -18.98
N GLU A 46 -4.10 -5.53 -19.08
CA GLU A 46 -5.10 -5.11 -20.08
C GLU A 46 -5.39 -3.61 -19.96
N VAL A 47 -5.76 -3.15 -18.78
CA VAL A 47 -6.11 -1.74 -18.56
C VAL A 47 -4.89 -0.83 -18.66
N ASN A 48 -3.73 -1.28 -18.16
CA ASN A 48 -2.49 -0.52 -18.19
C ASN A 48 -1.96 -0.26 -19.60
N ALA A 49 -2.32 -1.10 -20.57
CA ALA A 49 -1.98 -0.90 -21.97
C ALA A 49 -2.50 0.46 -22.52
N HIS A 50 -3.58 0.98 -21.94
CA HIS A 50 -4.26 2.20 -22.41
C HIS A 50 -4.32 3.35 -21.40
N THR A 51 -3.97 3.11 -20.11
CA THR A 51 -4.24 4.09 -19.04
C THR A 51 -3.05 4.53 -18.22
N ASN A 52 -1.88 3.91 -18.37
CA ASN A 52 -0.67 4.22 -17.59
C ASN A 52 -0.89 4.17 -16.07
N LEU A 53 -1.49 3.08 -15.56
CA LEU A 53 -1.72 2.86 -14.14
C LEU A 53 -0.42 2.63 -13.37
N THR A 54 0.51 1.91 -13.99
CA THR A 54 1.85 1.60 -13.46
C THR A 54 2.89 1.57 -14.57
N ALA A 55 4.15 1.87 -14.20
CA ALA A 55 5.29 1.72 -15.10
C ALA A 55 5.72 0.25 -15.27
N ILE A 56 5.34 -0.63 -14.35
CA ILE A 56 5.68 -2.06 -14.36
C ILE A 56 4.72 -2.79 -15.29
N ARG A 57 5.27 -3.48 -16.29
CA ARG A 57 4.51 -4.14 -17.35
C ARG A 57 4.76 -5.64 -17.46
N GLU A 58 5.87 -6.12 -16.89
CA GLU A 58 6.21 -7.54 -16.93
C GLU A 58 5.54 -8.28 -15.78
N PRO A 59 4.82 -9.40 -16.02
CA PRO A 59 4.10 -10.14 -15.00
C PRO A 59 4.97 -10.55 -13.80
N ILE A 60 6.21 -10.93 -14.03
CA ILE A 60 7.15 -11.33 -12.98
C ILE A 60 7.51 -10.13 -12.10
N ASP A 61 7.77 -8.97 -12.71
CA ASP A 61 8.01 -7.73 -11.97
C ASP A 61 6.78 -7.28 -11.17
N ILE A 62 5.56 -7.54 -11.66
CA ILE A 62 4.32 -7.28 -10.91
C ILE A 62 4.27 -8.15 -9.66
N ILE A 63 4.61 -9.44 -9.77
CA ILE A 63 4.68 -10.33 -8.61
C ILE A 63 5.67 -9.78 -7.59
N ASP A 64 6.89 -9.51 -7.98
CA ASP A 64 7.95 -9.07 -7.07
C ASP A 64 7.69 -7.67 -6.49
N LYS A 65 7.55 -6.67 -7.38
CA LYS A 65 7.58 -5.24 -7.02
C LYS A 65 6.22 -4.68 -6.64
N HIS A 66 5.13 -5.42 -6.92
CA HIS A 66 3.80 -5.00 -6.51
C HIS A 66 3.23 -5.94 -5.45
N TYR A 67 3.15 -7.25 -5.68
CA TYR A 67 2.49 -8.15 -4.73
C TYR A 67 3.35 -8.44 -3.50
N ILE A 68 4.53 -9.00 -3.70
CA ILE A 68 5.43 -9.34 -2.58
C ILE A 68 5.80 -8.08 -1.79
N ASP A 69 6.19 -7.01 -2.47
CA ASP A 69 6.50 -5.71 -1.84
C ASP A 69 5.34 -5.18 -0.96
N SER A 70 4.09 -5.31 -1.44
CA SER A 70 2.90 -4.92 -0.67
C SER A 70 2.67 -5.77 0.58
N LEU A 71 3.06 -7.03 0.54
CA LEU A 71 2.82 -8.01 1.62
C LEU A 71 3.93 -8.04 2.68
N LEU A 72 5.09 -7.42 2.44
CA LEU A 72 6.20 -7.39 3.40
C LEU A 72 5.81 -6.86 4.78
N ALA A 73 4.84 -5.95 4.86
CA ALA A 73 4.38 -5.33 6.10
C ALA A 73 3.15 -6.00 6.73
N MET A 74 2.64 -7.09 6.13
CA MET A 74 1.39 -7.74 6.56
C MET A 74 1.41 -8.19 8.04
N HIS A 75 2.56 -8.57 8.55
CA HIS A 75 2.76 -8.99 9.94
C HIS A 75 2.55 -7.88 10.98
N LEU A 76 2.52 -6.60 10.55
CA LEU A 76 2.24 -5.44 11.40
C LEU A 76 0.75 -5.07 11.45
N ILE A 77 -0.09 -5.77 10.69
CA ILE A 77 -1.53 -5.49 10.61
C ILE A 77 -2.27 -6.47 11.51
N SER A 78 -2.91 -5.95 12.55
CA SER A 78 -3.69 -6.76 13.49
C SER A 78 -4.87 -7.46 12.80
N LYS A 79 -5.34 -8.54 13.43
CA LYS A 79 -6.52 -9.26 12.96
C LYS A 79 -7.76 -8.35 13.07
N ASP A 80 -8.70 -8.53 12.11
CA ASP A 80 -9.98 -7.82 12.05
C ASP A 80 -9.83 -6.27 12.05
N ALA A 81 -8.66 -5.76 11.62
CA ALA A 81 -8.37 -4.33 11.61
C ALA A 81 -9.12 -3.59 10.51
N ARG A 82 -9.53 -2.37 10.82
CA ARG A 82 -9.99 -1.38 9.84
C ARG A 82 -8.78 -0.63 9.28
N VAL A 83 -8.52 -0.81 7.99
CA VAL A 83 -7.30 -0.35 7.30
C VAL A 83 -7.62 0.73 6.28
N LEU A 84 -6.89 1.83 6.29
CA LEU A 84 -6.89 2.82 5.21
C LEU A 84 -5.57 2.70 4.42
N ASP A 85 -5.67 2.39 3.13
CA ASP A 85 -4.55 2.53 2.19
C ASP A 85 -4.59 3.94 1.60
N LEU A 86 -3.68 4.80 2.05
CA LEU A 86 -3.64 6.21 1.64
C LEU A 86 -2.67 6.40 0.48
N GLY A 87 -3.22 6.79 -0.67
CA GLY A 87 -2.48 6.88 -1.92
C GLY A 87 -2.31 5.51 -2.57
N CYS A 88 -3.38 4.72 -2.60
CA CYS A 88 -3.37 3.32 -3.06
C CYS A 88 -2.93 3.14 -4.53
N GLY A 89 -2.92 4.21 -5.32
CA GLY A 89 -2.63 4.08 -6.74
C GLY A 89 -3.56 3.08 -7.43
N PRO A 90 -3.04 2.17 -8.24
CA PRO A 90 -3.86 1.12 -8.86
C PRO A 90 -4.15 -0.07 -7.93
N GLY A 91 -4.20 0.16 -6.61
CA GLY A 91 -4.59 -0.83 -5.62
C GLY A 91 -3.43 -1.50 -4.87
N PHE A 92 -2.30 -0.81 -4.67
CA PHE A 92 -1.15 -1.33 -3.94
C PHE A 92 -0.78 -0.48 -2.72
N PRO A 93 -0.86 -1.04 -1.50
CA PRO A 93 -0.99 -2.45 -1.14
C PRO A 93 -2.42 -2.99 -0.96
N SER A 94 -3.48 -2.22 -1.18
CA SER A 94 -4.86 -2.57 -0.80
C SER A 94 -5.36 -3.89 -1.40
N ILE A 95 -5.20 -4.13 -2.71
CA ILE A 95 -5.69 -5.35 -3.36
C ILE A 95 -4.92 -6.60 -2.89
N PRO A 96 -3.58 -6.63 -2.87
CA PRO A 96 -2.83 -7.76 -2.29
C PRO A 96 -3.23 -8.07 -0.84
N LEU A 97 -3.43 -7.03 -0.01
CA LEU A 97 -3.87 -7.22 1.37
C LEU A 97 -5.30 -7.77 1.44
N ALA A 98 -6.23 -7.27 0.61
CA ALA A 98 -7.61 -7.76 0.59
C ALA A 98 -7.71 -9.24 0.19
N ILE A 99 -6.86 -9.68 -0.75
CA ILE A 99 -6.77 -11.08 -1.17
C ILE A 99 -6.23 -11.96 -0.03
N MET A 100 -5.12 -11.55 0.59
CA MET A 100 -4.43 -12.38 1.60
C MET A 100 -5.09 -12.32 2.98
N ARG A 101 -5.82 -11.26 3.28
CA ARG A 101 -6.41 -10.97 4.59
C ARG A 101 -7.90 -10.63 4.48
N PRO A 102 -8.76 -11.63 4.22
CA PRO A 102 -10.21 -11.42 4.11
C PRO A 102 -10.87 -10.97 5.43
N ASP A 103 -10.15 -11.06 6.55
CA ASP A 103 -10.56 -10.54 7.86
C ASP A 103 -10.46 -9.01 7.97
N LEU A 104 -9.74 -8.31 7.10
CA LEU A 104 -9.57 -6.87 7.16
C LEU A 104 -10.74 -6.11 6.51
N GLU A 105 -11.09 -4.93 7.05
CA GLU A 105 -11.94 -3.95 6.37
C GLU A 105 -11.05 -2.88 5.74
N ILE A 106 -10.86 -2.92 4.42
CA ILE A 106 -9.90 -2.07 3.73
C ILE A 106 -10.61 -0.95 2.96
N THR A 107 -10.18 0.28 3.18
CA THR A 107 -10.53 1.44 2.35
C THR A 107 -9.31 1.87 1.54
N ALA A 108 -9.40 1.81 0.22
CA ALA A 108 -8.39 2.30 -0.71
C ALA A 108 -8.71 3.75 -1.11
N LEU A 109 -7.83 4.69 -0.77
CA LEU A 109 -8.00 6.13 -1.05
C LEU A 109 -6.93 6.63 -2.01
N ASP A 110 -7.34 7.26 -3.10
CA ASP A 110 -6.44 8.01 -4.01
C ASP A 110 -7.16 9.24 -4.57
N SER A 111 -6.41 10.28 -4.89
CA SER A 111 -6.98 11.50 -5.49
C SER A 111 -7.28 11.37 -6.98
N THR A 112 -6.81 10.31 -7.63
CA THR A 112 -6.93 10.06 -9.07
C THR A 112 -8.12 9.15 -9.34
N SER A 113 -9.25 9.71 -9.76
CA SER A 113 -10.50 8.95 -9.99
C SER A 113 -10.30 7.75 -10.91
N LYS A 114 -9.55 7.89 -12.01
CA LYS A 114 -9.23 6.78 -12.91
C LYS A 114 -8.63 5.56 -12.21
N LYS A 115 -7.74 5.79 -11.22
CA LYS A 115 -7.13 4.71 -10.44
C LYS A 115 -8.14 4.08 -9.50
N ILE A 116 -8.99 4.89 -8.90
CA ILE A 116 -10.06 4.41 -8.01
C ILE A 116 -11.11 3.61 -8.78
N ASP A 117 -11.50 4.06 -9.97
CA ASP A 117 -12.42 3.31 -10.84
C ASP A 117 -11.83 1.93 -11.19
N PHE A 118 -10.52 1.88 -11.47
CA PHE A 118 -9.81 0.62 -11.70
C PHE A 118 -9.81 -0.28 -10.43
N VAL A 119 -9.53 0.28 -9.25
CA VAL A 119 -9.54 -0.47 -7.98
C VAL A 119 -10.93 -1.01 -7.69
N GLN A 120 -11.97 -0.19 -7.86
CA GLN A 120 -13.36 -0.61 -7.68
C GLN A 120 -13.74 -1.76 -8.62
N LYS A 121 -13.40 -1.63 -9.89
CA LYS A 121 -13.67 -2.68 -10.89
C LYS A 121 -12.90 -3.96 -10.60
N SER A 122 -11.64 -3.83 -10.17
CA SER A 122 -10.82 -4.98 -9.75
C SER A 122 -11.44 -5.69 -8.54
N ALA A 123 -11.91 -4.95 -7.53
CA ALA A 123 -12.55 -5.52 -6.36
C ALA A 123 -13.81 -6.34 -6.74
N GLU A 124 -14.60 -5.85 -7.70
CA GLU A 124 -15.78 -6.57 -8.24
C GLU A 124 -15.38 -7.86 -8.97
N ILE A 125 -14.40 -7.78 -9.90
CA ILE A 125 -13.91 -8.91 -10.69
C ILE A 125 -13.33 -10.02 -9.78
N LEU A 126 -12.62 -9.61 -8.73
CA LEU A 126 -11.94 -10.50 -7.79
C LEU A 126 -12.84 -10.95 -6.64
N GLN A 127 -14.06 -10.42 -6.55
CA GLN A 127 -15.01 -10.70 -5.47
C GLN A 127 -14.41 -10.41 -4.08
N LEU A 128 -13.89 -9.19 -3.89
CA LEU A 128 -13.29 -8.72 -2.63
C LEU A 128 -14.29 -7.84 -1.85
N PRO A 129 -15.22 -8.41 -1.08
CA PRO A 129 -16.24 -7.65 -0.36
C PRO A 129 -15.65 -6.80 0.78
N ASN A 130 -14.43 -7.10 1.19
CA ASN A 130 -13.68 -6.45 2.24
C ASN A 130 -12.86 -5.23 1.75
N LEU A 131 -12.98 -4.85 0.47
CA LEU A 131 -12.28 -3.72 -0.12
C LEU A 131 -13.27 -2.68 -0.66
N LYS A 132 -13.14 -1.44 -0.18
CA LYS A 132 -13.89 -0.26 -0.67
C LYS A 132 -12.92 0.74 -1.29
N ALA A 133 -13.22 1.20 -2.51
CA ALA A 133 -12.46 2.24 -3.20
C ALA A 133 -13.12 3.62 -3.01
N VAL A 134 -12.31 4.64 -2.71
CA VAL A 134 -12.79 6.01 -2.46
C VAL A 134 -11.89 7.01 -3.18
N SER A 135 -12.49 7.88 -4.00
CA SER A 135 -11.78 8.97 -4.66
C SER A 135 -11.81 10.22 -3.79
N GLY A 136 -10.64 10.82 -3.55
CA GLY A 136 -10.54 12.08 -2.83
C GLY A 136 -9.13 12.38 -2.35
N ARG A 137 -8.97 13.60 -1.83
CA ARG A 137 -7.68 14.06 -1.28
C ARG A 137 -7.62 13.78 0.22
N ALA A 138 -6.46 13.33 0.69
CA ALA A 138 -6.24 13.00 2.10
C ALA A 138 -6.40 14.21 3.04
N GLU A 139 -6.12 15.41 2.56
CA GLU A 139 -6.29 16.66 3.30
C GLU A 139 -7.73 17.19 3.34
N ASP A 140 -8.68 16.57 2.62
CA ASP A 140 -10.08 17.00 2.65
C ASP A 140 -10.72 16.66 4.00
N ILE A 141 -11.07 17.71 4.75
CA ILE A 141 -11.67 17.60 6.09
C ILE A 141 -13.04 16.92 6.04
N LYS A 142 -13.86 17.19 5.01
CA LYS A 142 -15.19 16.58 4.89
C LYS A 142 -15.06 15.09 4.62
N LEU A 143 -14.20 14.72 3.68
CA LEU A 143 -13.90 13.32 3.37
C LEU A 143 -13.40 12.59 4.62
N ARG A 144 -12.43 13.17 5.34
CA ARG A 144 -11.89 12.57 6.57
C ARG A 144 -12.98 12.34 7.64
N LYS A 145 -13.88 13.30 7.82
CA LYS A 145 -15.01 13.13 8.75
C LYS A 145 -15.95 12.00 8.32
N THR A 146 -16.20 11.87 7.02
CA THR A 146 -17.05 10.79 6.47
C THR A 146 -16.39 9.42 6.63
N LEU A 147 -15.10 9.32 6.36
CA LEU A 147 -14.33 8.06 6.47
C LEU A 147 -14.12 7.63 7.92
N GLY A 148 -14.00 8.58 8.85
CA GLY A 148 -13.77 8.32 10.27
C GLY A 148 -12.33 7.90 10.56
N LYS A 149 -12.15 7.07 11.59
CA LYS A 149 -10.85 6.66 12.13
C LYS A 149 -10.57 5.19 11.87
N TYR A 150 -9.28 4.85 11.71
CA TYR A 150 -8.77 3.54 11.35
C TYR A 150 -7.83 2.99 12.42
N ASP A 151 -7.73 1.68 12.50
CA ASP A 151 -6.76 0.99 13.35
C ASP A 151 -5.36 1.05 12.73
N ILE A 152 -5.33 0.94 11.40
CA ILE A 152 -4.11 0.99 10.59
C ILE A 152 -4.31 1.98 9.43
N VAL A 153 -3.33 2.84 9.22
CA VAL A 153 -3.15 3.54 7.95
C VAL A 153 -1.89 2.97 7.31
N ILE A 154 -2.01 2.45 6.11
CA ILE A 154 -0.86 1.97 5.33
C ILE A 154 -0.64 2.88 4.13
N SER A 155 0.60 3.06 3.72
CA SER A 155 0.91 3.83 2.52
C SER A 155 2.22 3.40 1.89
N ARG A 156 2.27 3.41 0.55
CA ARG A 156 3.44 3.04 -0.25
C ARG A 156 3.71 4.08 -1.33
N ALA A 157 4.95 4.55 -1.41
CA ALA A 157 5.46 5.40 -2.50
C ALA A 157 4.70 6.72 -2.76
N VAL A 158 4.06 7.31 -1.74
CA VAL A 158 3.26 8.55 -1.88
C VAL A 158 4.12 9.80 -1.73
N ALA A 159 4.90 9.91 -0.64
CA ALA A 159 5.70 11.10 -0.31
C ALA A 159 6.81 10.76 0.68
N ARG A 160 7.70 11.72 0.99
CA ARG A 160 8.63 11.61 2.11
C ARG A 160 7.87 11.44 3.42
N LEU A 161 8.50 10.78 4.40
CA LEU A 161 7.81 10.34 5.62
C LEU A 161 7.22 11.51 6.44
N ASN A 162 7.88 12.65 6.52
CA ASN A 162 7.37 13.83 7.22
C ASN A 162 6.05 14.35 6.61
N ILE A 163 5.96 14.42 5.28
CA ILE A 163 4.73 14.78 4.55
C ILE A 163 3.66 13.70 4.77
N LEU A 164 4.07 12.44 4.66
CA LEU A 164 3.18 11.29 4.81
C LEU A 164 2.56 11.24 6.21
N CYS A 165 3.33 11.54 7.26
CA CYS A 165 2.83 11.60 8.64
C CYS A 165 1.69 12.62 8.77
N GLU A 166 1.81 13.80 8.17
CA GLU A 166 0.75 14.82 8.24
C GLU A 166 -0.54 14.38 7.54
N LEU A 167 -0.43 13.65 6.44
CA LEU A 167 -1.59 13.13 5.71
C LEU A 167 -2.24 11.93 6.42
N CYS A 168 -1.45 11.06 7.06
CA CYS A 168 -1.91 9.76 7.56
C CYS A 168 -2.32 9.78 9.04
N LEU A 169 -1.53 10.40 9.94
CA LEU A 169 -1.77 10.31 11.39
C LEU A 169 -3.16 10.83 11.80
N PRO A 170 -3.71 11.90 11.17
CA PRO A 170 -5.05 12.37 11.48
C PRO A 170 -6.19 11.37 11.20
N TYR A 171 -5.94 10.30 10.44
CA TYR A 171 -6.92 9.23 10.19
C TYR A 171 -6.89 8.11 11.23
N LEU A 172 -5.89 8.06 12.09
CA LEU A 172 -5.76 6.99 13.07
C LEU A 172 -6.65 7.19 14.31
N LYS A 173 -7.12 6.09 14.86
CA LYS A 173 -7.56 6.03 16.27
C LYS A 173 -6.35 6.22 17.18
N ILE A 174 -6.55 6.73 18.41
CA ILE A 174 -5.49 6.68 19.42
C ILE A 174 -5.13 5.20 19.67
N GLY A 175 -3.84 4.90 19.65
CA GLY A 175 -3.32 3.53 19.72
C GLY A 175 -3.18 2.82 18.36
N GLY A 176 -3.76 3.37 17.28
CA GLY A 176 -3.58 2.87 15.92
C GLY A 176 -2.21 3.18 15.34
N ASN A 177 -1.86 2.54 14.22
CA ASN A 177 -0.53 2.61 13.64
C ASN A 177 -0.54 3.08 12.18
N LEU A 178 0.37 3.99 11.84
CA LEU A 178 0.80 4.21 10.47
C LEU A 178 1.88 3.17 10.12
N VAL A 179 1.69 2.45 9.03
CA VAL A 179 2.67 1.52 8.44
C VAL A 179 3.12 2.08 7.10
N ALA A 180 4.28 2.70 7.07
CA ALA A 180 4.85 3.31 5.87
C ALA A 180 5.83 2.36 5.19
N LEU A 181 5.50 1.93 3.95
CA LEU A 181 6.41 1.15 3.10
C LEU A 181 7.33 2.10 2.34
N LYS A 182 8.62 1.95 2.56
CA LYS A 182 9.67 2.85 2.10
C LYS A 182 10.76 2.11 1.32
N GLY A 183 11.60 2.85 0.61
CA GLY A 183 12.82 2.33 -0.01
C GLY A 183 14.02 2.33 0.94
N ALA A 184 15.23 2.23 0.37
CA ALA A 184 16.49 2.13 1.11
C ALA A 184 16.78 3.31 2.07
N LYS A 185 16.20 4.49 1.84
CA LYS A 185 16.41 5.70 2.67
C LYS A 185 15.44 5.82 3.86
N HIS A 186 14.82 4.73 4.27
CA HIS A 186 13.77 4.75 5.29
C HIS A 186 14.22 5.24 6.67
N GLU A 187 15.47 4.96 7.07
CA GLU A 187 16.04 5.45 8.34
C GLU A 187 16.28 6.96 8.30
N GLU A 188 16.86 7.47 7.19
CA GLU A 188 17.05 8.90 6.96
C GLU A 188 15.71 9.62 6.99
N GLU A 189 14.71 9.11 6.27
CA GLU A 189 13.36 9.69 6.27
C GLU A 189 12.68 9.63 7.65
N ALA A 190 12.92 8.57 8.45
CA ALA A 190 12.37 8.46 9.79
C ALA A 190 12.99 9.51 10.74
N LEU A 191 14.28 9.77 10.62
CA LEU A 191 14.98 10.79 11.38
C LEU A 191 14.47 12.19 11.02
N GLU A 192 14.37 12.52 9.73
CA GLU A 192 13.82 13.78 9.24
C GLU A 192 12.35 14.02 9.66
N ALA A 193 11.57 12.95 9.77
CA ALA A 193 10.17 13.03 10.16
C ALA A 193 9.95 13.19 11.68
N THR A 194 11.01 13.20 12.51
CA THR A 194 10.90 13.22 13.97
C THR A 194 10.05 14.41 14.47
N SER A 195 10.25 15.62 13.92
CA SER A 195 9.45 16.79 14.25
C SER A 195 7.97 16.58 13.92
N ALA A 196 7.68 16.14 12.70
CA ALA A 196 6.32 15.90 12.22
C ALA A 196 5.60 14.86 13.09
N ILE A 197 6.27 13.76 13.38
CA ILE A 197 5.73 12.67 14.21
C ILE A 197 5.34 13.19 15.60
N ASN A 198 6.24 13.94 16.24
CA ASN A 198 5.99 14.48 17.59
C ASN A 198 4.85 15.50 17.61
N VAL A 199 4.83 16.44 16.67
CA VAL A 199 3.78 17.48 16.55
C VAL A 199 2.41 16.83 16.33
N LEU A 200 2.37 15.78 15.51
CA LEU A 200 1.12 15.08 15.17
C LEU A 200 0.68 14.05 16.23
N GLY A 201 1.44 13.90 17.31
CA GLY A 201 1.07 13.01 18.41
C GLY A 201 1.47 11.57 18.24
N GLY A 202 2.36 11.29 17.29
CA GLY A 202 2.88 9.96 17.00
C GLY A 202 4.15 9.61 17.78
N LYS A 203 4.52 8.31 17.73
CA LYS A 203 5.80 7.78 18.20
C LYS A 203 6.22 6.64 17.27
N VAL A 204 7.46 6.67 16.80
CA VAL A 204 8.04 5.53 16.09
C VAL A 204 8.11 4.34 17.04
N ILE A 205 7.50 3.23 16.64
CA ILE A 205 7.50 1.98 17.43
C ILE A 205 8.35 0.90 16.78
N LYS A 206 8.61 1.02 15.45
CA LYS A 206 9.42 0.05 14.73
C LYS A 206 10.01 0.67 13.46
N ILE A 207 11.26 0.34 13.17
CA ILE A 207 11.89 0.54 11.88
C ILE A 207 12.46 -0.82 11.49
N GLU A 208 12.06 -1.36 10.35
CA GLU A 208 12.54 -2.63 9.83
C GLU A 208 13.18 -2.43 8.46
N GLN A 209 14.37 -2.93 8.28
CA GLN A 209 14.93 -3.17 6.96
C GLN A 209 14.53 -4.57 6.50
N LYS A 210 14.09 -4.68 5.27
CA LYS A 210 13.79 -5.93 4.58
C LYS A 210 14.53 -5.97 3.25
N GLU A 211 14.89 -7.16 2.83
CA GLU A 211 15.38 -7.39 1.48
C GLU A 211 14.24 -7.99 0.65
N LEU A 212 13.84 -7.28 -0.39
CA LEU A 212 12.95 -7.83 -1.41
C LEU A 212 13.78 -8.64 -2.40
N VAL A 213 13.71 -9.96 -2.30
CA VAL A 213 14.43 -10.87 -3.21
C VAL A 213 13.54 -11.17 -4.41
N THR A 214 13.92 -10.68 -5.58
CA THR A 214 13.17 -10.87 -6.83
C THR A 214 13.30 -12.30 -7.36
N ALA A 215 12.42 -12.66 -8.31
CA ALA A 215 12.49 -13.95 -8.99
C ALA A 215 13.86 -14.21 -9.64
N GLN A 216 14.56 -13.15 -10.05
CA GLN A 216 15.90 -13.18 -10.66
C GLN A 216 17.04 -13.18 -9.61
N ASN A 217 16.73 -13.38 -8.32
CA ASN A 217 17.68 -13.34 -7.19
C ASN A 217 18.40 -11.99 -7.01
N GLN A 218 17.80 -10.90 -7.45
CA GLN A 218 18.26 -9.56 -7.11
C GLN A 218 17.64 -9.16 -5.77
N ALA A 219 18.43 -8.56 -4.88
CA ALA A 219 17.97 -8.05 -3.61
C ALA A 219 17.80 -6.52 -3.70
N GLU A 220 16.63 -6.05 -3.33
CA GLU A 220 16.33 -4.61 -3.25
C GLU A 220 15.95 -4.27 -1.81
N THR A 221 16.68 -3.32 -1.20
CA THR A 221 16.38 -2.89 0.16
C THR A 221 15.03 -2.19 0.25
N ARG A 222 14.23 -2.63 1.21
CA ARG A 222 12.95 -2.02 1.61
C ARG A 222 12.99 -1.62 3.07
N GLY A 223 12.28 -0.55 3.40
CA GLY A 223 12.09 -0.10 4.76
C GLY A 223 10.63 -0.13 5.16
N ILE A 224 10.35 -0.53 6.38
CA ILE A 224 9.02 -0.44 6.97
C ILE A 224 9.13 0.40 8.23
N VAL A 225 8.43 1.55 8.26
CA VAL A 225 8.40 2.42 9.43
C VAL A 225 7.00 2.37 10.03
N ALA A 226 6.91 1.88 11.27
CA ALA A 226 5.66 1.85 12.02
C ALA A 226 5.63 2.97 13.09
N ILE A 227 4.57 3.78 13.04
CA ILE A 227 4.38 4.92 13.93
C ILE A 227 3.04 4.77 14.62
N LYS A 228 3.05 4.71 15.95
CA LYS A 228 1.83 4.63 16.76
C LYS A 228 1.32 6.02 17.11
N LEU A 229 0.03 6.26 16.93
CA LEU A 229 -0.61 7.48 17.41
C LEU A 229 -0.85 7.38 18.92
N GLN A 230 -0.18 8.22 19.72
CA GLN A 230 -0.31 8.22 21.18
C GLN A 230 -1.36 9.21 21.69
N LYS A 231 -1.56 10.32 20.98
CA LYS A 231 -2.56 11.35 21.25
C LYS A 231 -3.11 11.90 19.94
N GLU A 232 -4.31 12.47 19.96
CA GLU A 232 -4.91 13.03 18.76
C GLU A 232 -4.02 14.08 18.10
N SER A 233 -3.94 14.00 16.77
CA SER A 233 -3.29 15.04 15.98
C SER A 233 -4.06 16.36 16.13
N PRO A 234 -3.37 17.51 16.28
CA PRO A 234 -4.04 18.81 16.40
C PRO A 234 -5.01 19.08 15.25
N ALA A 235 -6.13 19.73 15.53
CA ALA A 235 -7.25 19.87 14.60
C ALA A 235 -6.92 20.59 13.28
N GLN A 236 -5.87 21.43 13.27
CA GLN A 236 -5.40 22.12 12.07
C GLN A 236 -4.73 21.21 11.04
N TYR A 237 -4.43 19.95 11.38
CA TYR A 237 -3.82 18.98 10.47
C TYR A 237 -4.82 17.97 9.92
N PRO A 238 -4.61 17.47 8.69
CA PRO A 238 -3.60 17.96 7.75
C PRO A 238 -3.92 19.34 7.20
N ARG A 239 -2.88 20.09 6.89
CA ARG A 239 -2.98 21.34 6.15
C ARG A 239 -3.29 21.09 4.67
N ALA A 240 -3.61 22.14 3.89
CA ALA A 240 -3.70 22.03 2.44
C ALA A 240 -2.38 21.49 1.85
N TYR A 241 -2.45 20.57 0.88
CA TYR A 241 -1.28 19.86 0.36
C TYR A 241 -0.16 20.79 -0.14
N ALA A 242 -0.52 21.90 -0.81
CA ALA A 242 0.44 22.90 -1.25
C ALA A 242 1.21 23.57 -0.08
N ALA A 243 0.55 23.76 1.08
CA ALA A 243 1.20 24.29 2.28
C ALA A 243 2.14 23.25 2.91
N ILE A 244 1.76 21.98 2.89
CA ILE A 244 2.59 20.86 3.37
C ILE A 244 3.88 20.80 2.54
N LEU A 245 3.76 20.83 1.20
CA LEU A 245 4.92 20.77 0.30
C LEU A 245 5.86 21.96 0.45
N LYS A 246 5.29 23.17 0.64
CA LYS A 246 6.09 24.41 0.77
C LYS A 246 6.88 24.45 2.09
N LYS A 247 6.31 23.92 3.16
CA LYS A 247 6.92 23.90 4.50
C LYS A 247 6.49 22.63 5.23
N PRO A 248 7.13 21.47 4.95
CA PRO A 248 6.92 20.27 5.73
C PRO A 248 7.21 20.48 7.22
N LEU A 249 6.58 19.68 8.10
CA LEU A 249 6.81 19.70 9.55
C LEU A 249 8.19 19.18 9.92
#